data_e56065702c6902b47f3f5447ac4dc04c
#
_entry.id   e56065702c6902b47f3f5447ac4dc04c
#
_cell.length_a   1.000
_cell.length_b   1.000
_cell.length_c   1.000
_cell.angle_alpha   90.00
_cell.angle_beta   90.00
_cell.angle_gamma   90.00
#
_symmetry.space_group_name_H-M   'P 1'
#
loop_
_entity.id
_entity.type
_entity.pdbx_description
1 polymer ?
#
loop_
_entity_poly.entity_id
_entity_poly.type
_entity_poly.pdbx_seq_one_letter_code
_entity_poly.pdbx_strand_id
1 'polypeptide(L)'
;DISFDIKDTNYTQVAHVCNYDSQFHLLNVEAGKVYKVQCEIQNINLAPGNYAANIWVGSPYEMFDWIRECVQFYVMQNETFIMRETPYDATSKVVLPSTWRLV
;
A
#
# COMPACT_ATOMS: atom_id res chain seq x y z
N ASP A 1 -16.31 2.51 0.10
CA ASP A 1 -14.88 2.75 0.26
C ASP A 1 -14.14 1.46 0.44
N ILE A 2 -12.98 1.37 -0.16
CA ILE A 2 -12.05 0.26 -0.02
C ILE A 2 -10.68 0.84 0.29
N SER A 3 -10.06 0.35 1.33
CA SER A 3 -8.71 0.77 1.66
C SER A 3 -7.83 -0.43 2.01
N PHE A 4 -6.54 -0.24 1.77
CA PHE A 4 -5.49 -1.17 2.14
C PHE A 4 -4.52 -0.48 3.07
N ASP A 5 -4.23 -1.11 4.19
CA ASP A 5 -3.17 -0.69 5.09
C ASP A 5 -2.01 -1.66 4.96
N ILE A 6 -0.87 -1.18 4.53
CA ILE A 6 0.32 -1.99 4.37
C ILE A 6 1.13 -1.91 5.66
N LYS A 7 1.44 -3.07 6.22
CA LYS A 7 2.18 -3.25 7.45
C LYS A 7 3.52 -3.92 7.19
N ASP A 8 4.54 -3.53 7.92
CA ASP A 8 5.82 -4.24 7.95
C ASP A 8 5.77 -5.46 8.89
N THR A 9 6.90 -6.15 9.06
CA THR A 9 6.99 -7.33 9.95
C THR A 9 6.82 -7.01 11.43
N ASN A 10 6.93 -5.74 11.82
CA ASN A 10 6.70 -5.28 13.19
C ASN A 10 5.28 -4.76 13.39
N TYR A 11 4.38 -5.02 12.43
CA TYR A 11 2.99 -4.53 12.42
C TYR A 11 2.89 -3.01 12.42
N THR A 12 3.92 -2.32 11.99
CA THR A 12 3.88 -0.87 11.80
C THR A 12 3.28 -0.56 10.44
N GLN A 13 2.28 0.32 10.43
CA GLN A 13 1.68 0.77 9.18
C GLN A 13 2.66 1.66 8.42
N VAL A 14 3.00 1.28 7.21
CA VAL A 14 3.96 2.00 6.36
C VAL A 14 3.31 2.69 5.18
N ALA A 15 2.12 2.26 4.79
CA ALA A 15 1.40 2.86 3.67
C ALA A 15 -0.10 2.66 3.81
N HIS A 16 -0.85 3.56 3.17
CA HIS A 16 -2.30 3.51 3.10
C HIS A 16 -2.71 3.79 1.66
N VAL A 17 -3.61 2.98 1.14
CA VAL A 17 -4.16 3.13 -0.21
C VAL A 17 -5.68 3.12 -0.11
N CYS A 18 -6.31 4.16 -0.65
CA CYS A 18 -7.77 4.28 -0.57
C CYS A 18 -8.32 4.74 -1.93
N ASN A 19 -9.48 4.23 -2.29
CA ASN A 19 -10.13 4.61 -3.55
C ASN A 19 -10.48 6.10 -3.61
N TYR A 20 -10.69 6.74 -2.49
CA TYR A 20 -10.93 8.19 -2.45
C TYR A 20 -9.77 9.01 -2.98
N ASP A 21 -8.55 8.60 -2.69
CA ASP A 21 -7.36 9.35 -3.09
C ASP A 21 -7.20 9.39 -4.61
N SER A 22 -7.76 8.41 -5.31
CA SER A 22 -7.78 8.34 -6.78
C SER A 22 -9.10 8.82 -7.38
N GLN A 23 -9.99 9.37 -6.58
CA GLN A 23 -11.31 9.83 -7.02
C GLN A 23 -12.15 8.73 -7.70
N PHE A 24 -11.87 7.48 -7.38
CA PHE A 24 -12.65 6.35 -7.84
C PHE A 24 -13.75 6.05 -6.83
N HIS A 25 -15.00 6.09 -7.27
CA HIS A 25 -16.15 5.87 -6.40
C HIS A 25 -17.02 4.74 -6.95
N LEU A 26 -17.34 3.79 -6.07
CA LEU A 26 -18.30 2.73 -6.37
C LEU A 26 -19.71 3.26 -6.07
N LEU A 27 -20.37 3.71 -7.11
CA LEU A 27 -21.73 4.22 -7.03
C LEU A 27 -22.71 3.17 -7.55
N ASN A 28 -23.94 3.17 -6.99
CA ASN A 28 -25.03 2.32 -7.47
C ASN A 28 -24.73 0.82 -7.39
N VAL A 29 -23.96 0.39 -6.40
CA VAL A 29 -23.78 -1.04 -6.14
C VAL A 29 -25.08 -1.63 -5.61
N GLU A 30 -25.42 -2.83 -6.09
CA GLU A 30 -26.66 -3.52 -5.75
C GLU A 30 -26.38 -4.71 -4.83
N ALA A 31 -27.27 -4.93 -3.85
CA ALA A 31 -27.19 -6.11 -2.99
C ALA A 31 -27.34 -7.39 -3.81
N GLY A 32 -26.63 -8.42 -3.41
CA GLY A 32 -26.67 -9.74 -4.07
C GLY A 32 -25.84 -9.86 -5.32
N LYS A 33 -25.19 -8.79 -5.78
CA LYS A 33 -24.26 -8.82 -6.91
C LYS A 33 -22.83 -8.88 -6.46
N VAL A 34 -21.99 -9.54 -7.24
CA VAL A 34 -20.55 -9.62 -7.02
C VAL A 34 -19.83 -8.65 -7.96
N TYR A 35 -18.99 -7.81 -7.39
CA TYR A 35 -18.20 -6.83 -8.13
C TYR A 35 -16.73 -7.17 -7.98
N LYS A 36 -15.98 -7.01 -9.08
CA LYS A 36 -14.53 -7.13 -9.06
C LYS A 36 -13.91 -5.75 -9.17
N VAL A 37 -13.05 -5.42 -8.22
CA VAL A 37 -12.33 -4.14 -8.20
C VAL A 37 -10.84 -4.45 -8.26
N GLN A 38 -10.16 -3.78 -9.17
CA GLN A 38 -8.71 -3.88 -9.29
C GLN A 38 -8.08 -2.58 -8.84
N CYS A 39 -7.10 -2.69 -7.97
CA CYS A 39 -6.25 -1.59 -7.56
C CYS A 39 -4.84 -1.85 -8.06
N GLU A 40 -4.27 -0.89 -8.78
CA GLU A 40 -2.91 -0.98 -9.29
C GLU A 40 -2.06 0.10 -8.67
N ILE A 41 -0.92 -0.29 -8.11
CA ILE A 41 0.06 0.62 -7.54
C ILE A 41 1.29 0.57 -8.44
N GLN A 42 1.54 1.65 -9.19
CA GLN A 42 2.58 1.64 -10.21
C GLN A 42 3.99 1.73 -9.65
N ASN A 43 4.19 2.52 -8.61
CA ASN A 43 5.52 2.72 -8.02
C ASN A 43 5.46 2.45 -6.54
N ILE A 44 5.97 1.30 -6.13
CA ILE A 44 6.10 0.97 -4.73
C ILE A 44 7.46 1.49 -4.22
N ASN A 45 7.42 2.52 -3.39
CA ASN A 45 8.60 3.15 -2.81
C ASN A 45 8.88 2.59 -1.41
N LEU A 46 8.63 1.30 -1.22
CA LEU A 46 8.91 0.59 0.03
C LEU A 46 10.27 -0.08 -0.06
N ALA A 47 11.00 -0.08 1.06
CA ALA A 47 12.27 -0.81 1.17
C ALA A 47 12.05 -2.30 0.90
N PRO A 48 13.02 -2.99 0.27
CA PRO A 48 12.91 -4.44 0.09
C PRO A 48 12.65 -5.16 1.40
N GLY A 49 11.73 -6.09 1.39
CA GLY A 49 11.37 -6.85 2.59
C GLY A 49 9.96 -7.42 2.53
N ASN A 50 9.55 -8.00 3.64
CA ASN A 50 8.23 -8.63 3.78
C ASN A 50 7.21 -7.65 4.34
N TYR A 51 6.04 -7.68 3.73
CA TYR A 51 4.91 -6.83 4.11
C TYR A 51 3.62 -7.63 4.09
N ALA A 52 2.61 -7.12 4.79
CA ALA A 52 1.25 -7.63 4.73
C ALA A 52 0.28 -6.47 4.52
N ALA A 53 -0.85 -6.75 3.92
CA ALA A 53 -1.91 -5.78 3.74
C ALA A 53 -3.18 -6.22 4.45
N ASN A 54 -3.81 -5.27 5.14
CA ASN A 54 -5.16 -5.41 5.64
C ASN A 54 -6.11 -4.73 4.65
N ILE A 55 -7.30 -5.29 4.47
CA ILE A 55 -8.35 -4.68 3.65
C ILE A 55 -9.49 -4.23 4.56
N TRP A 56 -9.95 -3.01 4.34
CA TRP A 56 -11.13 -2.44 4.95
C TRP A 56 -12.15 -2.08 3.87
N VAL A 57 -13.39 -2.43 4.09
CA VAL A 57 -14.50 -2.09 3.18
C VAL A 57 -15.64 -1.50 4.00
N GLY A 58 -16.16 -0.37 3.57
CA GLY A 58 -17.26 0.27 4.28
C GLY A 58 -17.72 1.57 3.65
N SER A 59 -18.47 2.31 4.42
CA SER A 59 -18.90 3.68 4.11
C SER A 59 -18.38 4.61 5.21
N PRO A 60 -18.58 5.95 5.06
CA PRO A 60 -18.24 6.88 6.14
C PRO A 60 -18.99 6.60 7.46
N TYR A 61 -20.09 5.87 7.39
CA TYR A 61 -20.95 5.63 8.54
C TYR A 61 -20.89 4.20 9.07
N GLU A 62 -20.38 3.24 8.28
CA GLU A 62 -20.48 1.84 8.62
C GLU A 62 -19.30 1.04 8.02
N MET A 63 -18.67 0.21 8.84
CA MET A 63 -17.68 -0.76 8.38
C MET A 63 -18.42 -2.04 7.97
N PHE A 64 -18.20 -2.48 6.71
CA PHE A 64 -18.82 -3.71 6.22
C PHE A 64 -17.94 -4.92 6.47
N ASP A 65 -16.63 -4.78 6.29
CA ASP A 65 -15.68 -5.86 6.51
C ASP A 65 -14.27 -5.30 6.76
N TRP A 66 -13.49 -6.04 7.52
CA TRP A 66 -12.10 -5.75 7.77
C TRP A 66 -11.32 -7.05 7.86
N ILE A 67 -10.47 -7.30 6.88
CA ILE A 67 -9.70 -8.53 6.76
C ILE A 67 -8.23 -8.22 7.02
N ARG A 68 -7.70 -8.75 8.13
CA ARG A 68 -6.30 -8.58 8.50
C ARG A 68 -5.42 -9.53 7.71
N GLU A 69 -4.25 -9.05 7.30
CA GLU A 69 -3.23 -9.84 6.63
C GLU A 69 -3.80 -10.67 5.48
N CYS A 70 -4.73 -10.08 4.72
CA CYS A 70 -5.37 -10.78 3.61
C CYS A 70 -4.39 -11.10 2.48
N VAL A 71 -3.31 -10.35 2.39
CA VAL A 71 -2.23 -10.55 1.42
C VAL A 71 -0.90 -10.36 2.13
N GLN A 72 0.02 -11.30 1.91
CA GLN A 72 1.42 -11.18 2.30
C GLN A 72 2.26 -11.11 1.04
N PHE A 73 3.23 -10.20 1.00
CA PHE A 73 4.05 -10.02 -0.19
C PHE A 73 5.47 -9.59 0.17
N TYR A 74 6.37 -9.81 -0.76
CA TYR A 74 7.76 -9.40 -0.63
C TYR A 74 8.06 -8.32 -1.65
N VAL A 75 8.63 -7.20 -1.20
CA VAL A 75 9.13 -6.15 -2.08
C VAL A 75 10.58 -6.45 -2.41
N MET A 76 10.84 -6.65 -3.69
CA MET A 76 12.18 -6.85 -4.21
C MET A 76 12.85 -5.51 -4.46
N GLN A 77 14.17 -5.53 -4.59
CA GLN A 77 14.91 -4.36 -5.04
C GLN A 77 14.38 -3.88 -6.39
N ASN A 78 14.18 -2.58 -6.52
CA ASN A 78 13.64 -1.96 -7.74
C ASN A 78 14.46 -0.71 -8.10
N GLU A 79 14.03 0.04 -9.12
CA GLU A 79 14.75 1.23 -9.59
C GLU A 79 14.88 2.32 -8.53
N THR A 80 13.92 2.42 -7.61
CA THR A 80 13.95 3.40 -6.52
C THR A 80 14.97 3.00 -5.46
N PHE A 81 15.06 1.70 -5.17
CA PHE A 81 15.96 1.13 -4.17
C PHE A 81 17.10 0.39 -4.85
N ILE A 82 18.11 1.12 -5.26
CA ILE A 82 19.31 0.53 -5.84
C ILE A 82 20.24 0.02 -4.73
N MET A 83 21.07 -0.96 -5.06
CA MET A 83 22.08 -1.43 -4.13
C MET A 83 23.08 -0.33 -3.82
N ARG A 84 23.33 -0.10 -2.54
CA ARG A 84 24.31 0.88 -2.09
C ARG A 84 25.28 0.26 -1.08
N GLU A 85 26.47 0.83 -0.97
CA GLU A 85 27.49 0.34 -0.05
C GLU A 85 27.06 0.41 1.41
N THR A 86 26.39 1.51 1.78
CA THR A 86 25.84 1.67 3.12
C THR A 86 24.39 1.13 3.15
N PRO A 87 24.10 0.15 3.98
CA PRO A 87 22.72 -0.36 4.09
C PRO A 87 21.73 0.72 4.50
N TYR A 88 20.47 0.54 4.10
CA TYR A 88 19.37 1.38 4.59
C TYR A 88 19.17 1.13 6.07
N ASP A 89 18.80 2.20 6.79
CA ASP A 89 18.37 2.09 8.17
C ASP A 89 17.19 1.11 8.27
N ALA A 90 17.24 0.20 9.24
CA ALA A 90 16.22 -0.83 9.41
C ALA A 90 14.81 -0.25 9.66
N THR A 91 14.73 0.99 10.14
CA THR A 91 13.46 1.67 10.39
C THR A 91 12.96 2.47 9.18
N SER A 92 13.80 2.69 8.17
CA SER A 92 13.43 3.43 6.97
C SER A 92 12.73 2.52 5.99
N LYS A 93 11.45 2.75 5.74
CA LYS A 93 10.62 1.92 4.85
C LYS A 93 10.25 2.61 3.54
N VAL A 94 10.42 3.92 3.45
CA VAL A 94 10.10 4.69 2.25
C VAL A 94 11.32 5.48 1.83
N VAL A 95 11.68 5.38 0.55
CA VAL A 95 12.76 6.17 -0.05
C VAL A 95 12.16 7.04 -1.15
N LEU A 96 12.39 8.33 -1.07
CA LEU A 96 11.90 9.29 -2.05
C LEU A 96 12.93 9.46 -3.16
N PRO A 97 12.54 9.26 -4.43
CA PRO A 97 13.42 9.54 -5.55
C PRO A 97 13.87 11.00 -5.53
N SER A 98 15.15 11.23 -5.77
CA SER A 98 15.69 12.58 -5.76
C SER A 98 16.85 12.69 -6.74
N THR A 99 17.11 13.90 -7.23
CA THR A 99 18.27 14.23 -8.05
C THR A 99 19.12 15.25 -7.34
N TRP A 100 20.44 15.06 -7.40
CA TRP A 100 21.40 15.89 -6.70
C TRP A 100 22.41 16.48 -7.68
N ARG A 101 22.82 17.71 -7.45
CA ARG A 101 23.88 18.36 -8.24
C ARG A 101 24.67 19.32 -7.38
N LEU A 102 25.96 19.48 -7.70
CA LEU A 102 26.79 20.50 -7.09
C LEU A 102 26.57 21.83 -7.81
N VAL A 103 26.32 22.88 -7.07
CA VAL A 103 26.10 24.24 -7.60
C VAL A 103 27.17 25.19 -7.12
#